data_ce5e0dd4e90a56f802338f10549953c7
#
_entry.id   ce5e0dd4e90a56f802338f10549953c7
#
_cell.length_a   1.000
_cell.length_b   1.000
_cell.length_c   1.000
_cell.angle_alpha   90.00
_cell.angle_beta   90.00
_cell.angle_gamma   90.00
#
_symmetry.space_group_name_H-M   'P 1'
#
loop_
_entity.id
_entity.type
_entity.pdbx_description
1 polymer ?
#
loop_
_entity_poly.entity_id
_entity_poly.type
_entity_poly.pdbx_seq_one_letter_code
_entity_poly.pdbx_strand_id
1 'polypeptide(L)'
;MSATTFTQPHRIRFAECDPAGIVFYPQYFVMFNNLLEAWVDSLLPYGFAGFIGERRFGMPTVHLEADFKAVSRMGDDVILHLEVTHIGSRSLKLALNCTSLEGELRMQVTQTLVTTSLETHRSIDIPAELLAALQSSGESL
;
A
#
# COMPACT_ATOMS: atom_id res chain seq x y z
N MET A 1 -15.94 -0.26 6.08
CA MET A 1 -14.59 0.23 5.80
C MET A 1 -14.57 0.95 4.46
N SER A 2 -13.95 2.09 4.41
CA SER A 2 -13.86 2.90 3.20
C SER A 2 -12.86 2.26 2.21
N ALA A 3 -13.10 2.42 0.90
CA ALA A 3 -12.14 1.99 -0.11
C ALA A 3 -10.83 2.77 -0.04
N THR A 4 -10.84 3.94 0.61
CA THR A 4 -9.66 4.80 0.74
C THR A 4 -8.85 4.53 2.01
N THR A 5 -9.26 3.56 2.82
CA THR A 5 -8.50 3.12 4.00
C THR A 5 -8.48 1.60 4.03
N PHE A 6 -7.34 1.04 4.43
CA PHE A 6 -7.18 -0.40 4.52
C PHE A 6 -6.17 -0.72 5.59
N THR A 7 -6.46 -1.72 6.40
CA THR A 7 -5.53 -2.17 7.44
C THR A 7 -5.39 -3.67 7.39
N GLN A 8 -4.25 -4.16 7.85
CA GLN A 8 -3.98 -5.58 7.88
C GLN A 8 -3.06 -5.89 9.06
N PRO A 9 -3.39 -6.87 9.89
CA PRO A 9 -2.46 -7.32 10.93
C PRO A 9 -1.27 -8.01 10.29
N HIS A 10 -0.11 -7.88 10.93
CA HIS A 10 1.12 -8.49 10.45
C HIS A 10 1.98 -8.88 11.63
N ARG A 11 2.57 -10.07 11.57
CA ARG A 11 3.58 -10.48 12.54
C ARG A 11 4.95 -10.32 11.92
N ILE A 12 5.84 -9.63 12.62
CA ILE A 12 7.22 -9.46 12.15
C ILE A 12 7.92 -10.81 12.17
N ARG A 13 8.39 -11.25 11.01
CA ARG A 13 8.96 -12.56 10.80
C ARG A 13 10.48 -12.50 10.75
N PHE A 14 11.12 -13.64 11.02
CA PHE A 14 12.56 -13.77 10.97
C PHE A 14 13.14 -13.30 9.63
N ALA A 15 12.52 -13.66 8.52
CA ALA A 15 12.99 -13.26 7.18
C ALA A 15 12.98 -11.75 6.95
N GLU A 16 12.25 -10.99 7.78
CA GLU A 16 12.15 -9.54 7.66
C GLU A 16 13.14 -8.80 8.54
N CYS A 17 13.93 -9.53 9.33
CA CYS A 17 14.81 -8.95 10.32
C CYS A 17 16.29 -9.07 9.94
N ASP A 18 17.10 -8.17 10.49
CA ASP A 18 18.54 -8.25 10.40
C ASP A 18 19.11 -8.97 11.65
N PRO A 19 20.45 -9.14 11.76
CA PRO A 19 21.02 -9.84 12.91
C PRO A 19 20.73 -9.19 14.26
N ALA A 20 20.30 -7.93 14.31
CA ALA A 20 19.91 -7.28 15.56
C ALA A 20 18.53 -7.71 16.04
N GLY A 21 17.80 -8.50 15.25
CA GLY A 21 16.46 -8.96 15.62
C GLY A 21 15.36 -7.92 15.41
N ILE A 22 15.65 -6.87 14.65
CA ILE A 22 14.69 -5.84 14.30
C ILE A 22 14.49 -5.83 12.78
N VAL A 23 13.40 -5.24 12.33
CA VAL A 23 13.09 -5.18 10.89
C VAL A 23 14.24 -4.50 10.15
N PHE A 24 14.74 -5.18 9.11
CA PHE A 24 15.67 -4.60 8.15
C PHE A 24 14.88 -3.63 7.28
N TYR A 25 15.27 -2.35 7.26
CA TYR A 25 14.38 -1.28 6.76
C TYR A 25 13.77 -1.52 5.37
N PRO A 26 14.47 -2.12 4.38
CA PRO A 26 13.83 -2.35 3.07
C PRO A 26 12.65 -3.31 3.14
N GLN A 27 12.60 -4.17 4.16
CA GLN A 27 11.52 -5.13 4.32
C GLN A 27 10.17 -4.45 4.61
N TYR A 28 10.19 -3.24 5.18
CA TYR A 28 8.94 -2.47 5.32
C TYR A 28 8.30 -2.19 3.97
N PHE A 29 9.11 -1.91 2.95
CA PHE A 29 8.58 -1.62 1.62
C PHE A 29 8.00 -2.86 0.96
N VAL A 30 8.56 -4.03 1.24
CA VAL A 30 7.97 -5.30 0.81
C VAL A 30 6.63 -5.52 1.51
N MET A 31 6.56 -5.28 2.81
CA MET A 31 5.30 -5.40 3.57
C MET A 31 4.23 -4.47 3.02
N PHE A 32 4.58 -3.22 2.72
CA PHE A 32 3.63 -2.24 2.17
C PHE A 32 3.24 -2.58 0.74
N ASN A 33 4.15 -3.16 -0.04
CA ASN A 33 3.81 -3.62 -1.38
C ASN A 33 2.79 -4.75 -1.32
N ASN A 34 2.94 -5.67 -0.36
CA ASN A 34 1.96 -6.73 -0.14
C ASN A 34 0.62 -6.16 0.37
N LEU A 35 0.69 -5.12 1.19
CA LEU A 35 -0.52 -4.44 1.68
C LEU A 35 -1.28 -3.79 0.53
N LEU A 36 -0.56 -3.15 -0.40
CA LEU A 36 -1.13 -2.55 -1.59
C LEU A 36 -1.85 -3.60 -2.43
N GLU A 37 -1.21 -4.74 -2.63
CA GLU A 37 -1.80 -5.84 -3.39
C GLU A 37 -3.10 -6.32 -2.72
N ALA A 38 -3.07 -6.53 -1.41
CA ALA A 38 -4.26 -6.96 -0.67
C ALA A 38 -5.38 -5.92 -0.74
N TRP A 39 -5.02 -4.64 -0.71
CA TRP A 39 -5.99 -3.55 -0.84
C TRP A 39 -6.66 -3.57 -2.21
N VAL A 40 -5.90 -3.69 -3.28
CA VAL A 40 -6.45 -3.76 -4.64
C VAL A 40 -7.32 -5.02 -4.79
N ASP A 41 -6.89 -6.14 -4.21
CA ASP A 41 -7.71 -7.37 -4.19
C ASP A 41 -9.07 -7.11 -3.56
N SER A 42 -9.13 -6.28 -2.53
CA SER A 42 -10.40 -5.96 -1.86
C SER A 42 -11.29 -5.03 -2.68
N LEU A 43 -10.71 -4.29 -3.61
CA LEU A 43 -11.43 -3.30 -4.40
C LEU A 43 -11.97 -3.84 -5.71
N LEU A 44 -11.24 -4.73 -6.35
CA LEU A 44 -11.52 -5.16 -7.72
C LEU A 44 -11.86 -6.64 -7.75
N PRO A 45 -12.94 -7.02 -8.44
CA PRO A 45 -13.35 -8.44 -8.51
C PRO A 45 -12.30 -9.35 -9.16
N TYR A 46 -11.50 -8.81 -10.10
CA TYR A 46 -10.42 -9.57 -10.73
C TYR A 46 -9.09 -9.45 -9.98
N GLY A 47 -9.05 -8.71 -8.89
CA GLY A 47 -7.90 -8.57 -8.02
C GLY A 47 -6.69 -7.90 -8.64
N PHE A 48 -5.61 -7.87 -7.89
CA PHE A 48 -4.35 -7.29 -8.35
C PHE A 48 -3.75 -8.11 -9.51
N ALA A 49 -3.87 -9.44 -9.42
CA ALA A 49 -3.38 -10.32 -10.50
C ALA A 49 -4.06 -10.01 -11.83
N GLY A 50 -5.37 -9.77 -11.82
CA GLY A 50 -6.10 -9.38 -13.01
C GLY A 50 -5.75 -7.98 -13.48
N PHE A 51 -5.53 -7.05 -12.54
CA PHE A 51 -5.14 -5.68 -12.84
C PHE A 51 -3.82 -5.66 -13.65
N ILE A 52 -2.83 -6.39 -13.16
CA ILE A 52 -1.51 -6.47 -13.79
C ILE A 52 -1.51 -7.40 -15.01
N GLY A 53 -2.05 -8.61 -14.84
CA GLY A 53 -1.89 -9.70 -15.80
C GLY A 53 -2.86 -9.64 -16.96
N GLU A 54 -4.14 -9.40 -16.70
CA GLU A 54 -5.17 -9.38 -17.73
C GLU A 54 -5.39 -8.00 -18.31
N ARG A 55 -5.54 -6.99 -17.44
CA ARG A 55 -5.81 -5.62 -17.87
C ARG A 55 -4.54 -4.90 -18.29
N ARG A 56 -3.38 -5.41 -17.92
CA ARG A 56 -2.07 -4.86 -18.26
C ARG A 56 -1.93 -3.40 -17.82
N PHE A 57 -2.39 -3.13 -16.60
CA PHE A 57 -2.20 -1.85 -15.93
C PHE A 57 -1.09 -1.99 -14.89
N GLY A 58 -0.39 -0.90 -14.61
CA GLY A 58 0.61 -0.86 -13.57
C GLY A 58 0.40 0.34 -12.66
N MET A 59 1.00 0.29 -11.48
CA MET A 59 1.01 1.40 -10.52
C MET A 59 2.42 1.58 -9.96
N PRO A 60 3.38 1.98 -10.80
CA PRO A 60 4.73 2.21 -10.31
C PRO A 60 4.77 3.38 -9.32
N THR A 61 5.70 3.27 -8.36
CA THR A 61 5.99 4.32 -7.42
C THR A 61 6.92 5.33 -8.08
N VAL A 62 6.55 6.61 -8.04
CA VAL A 62 7.36 7.68 -8.61
C VAL A 62 7.98 8.58 -7.54
N HIS A 63 7.45 8.54 -6.32
CA HIS A 63 7.99 9.29 -5.19
C HIS A 63 7.70 8.56 -3.90
N LEU A 64 8.65 8.57 -2.97
CA LEU A 64 8.49 7.89 -1.70
C LEU A 64 9.33 8.59 -0.65
N GLU A 65 8.70 8.89 0.50
CA GLU A 65 9.38 9.43 1.68
C GLU A 65 9.06 8.54 2.87
N ALA A 66 10.06 8.24 3.67
CA ALA A 66 9.90 7.35 4.81
C ALA A 66 10.56 7.93 6.05
N ASP A 67 9.88 7.78 7.20
CA ASP A 67 10.40 8.16 8.50
C ASP A 67 10.31 6.95 9.43
N PHE A 68 11.42 6.62 10.09
CA PHE A 68 11.51 5.50 11.01
C PHE A 68 11.47 6.07 12.44
N LYS A 69 10.46 5.69 13.21
CA LYS A 69 10.19 6.29 14.52
C LYS A 69 10.58 5.40 15.69
N ALA A 70 10.36 4.09 15.57
CA ALA A 70 10.66 3.12 16.61
C ALA A 70 10.93 1.77 15.96
N VAL A 71 11.69 0.92 16.65
CA VAL A 71 12.03 -0.40 16.11
C VAL A 71 10.87 -1.36 16.25
N SER A 72 10.74 -2.27 15.29
CA SER A 72 9.85 -3.43 15.40
C SER A 72 10.74 -4.67 15.49
N ARG A 73 10.41 -5.57 16.39
CA ARG A 73 11.22 -6.74 16.70
C ARG A 73 10.61 -8.00 16.12
N MET A 74 11.44 -8.98 15.87
CA MET A 74 10.98 -10.32 15.47
C MET A 74 9.93 -10.82 16.46
N GLY A 75 8.80 -11.28 15.93
CA GLY A 75 7.70 -11.78 16.73
C GLY A 75 6.68 -10.73 17.16
N ASP A 76 6.96 -9.44 16.95
CA ASP A 76 6.00 -8.38 17.26
C ASP A 76 4.75 -8.52 16.37
N ASP A 77 3.59 -8.31 16.97
CA ASP A 77 2.36 -8.13 16.21
C ASP A 77 2.15 -6.63 15.98
N VAL A 78 1.98 -6.27 14.72
CA VAL A 78 1.80 -4.88 14.30
C VAL A 78 0.57 -4.78 13.39
N ILE A 79 0.16 -3.55 13.12
CA ILE A 79 -0.90 -3.28 12.15
C ILE A 79 -0.31 -2.39 11.07
N LEU A 80 -0.49 -2.81 9.82
CA LEU A 80 -0.12 -2.03 8.64
C LEU A 80 -1.34 -1.26 8.18
N HIS A 81 -1.15 0.02 7.91
CA HIS A 81 -2.24 0.95 7.54
C HIS A 81 -1.94 1.55 6.18
N LEU A 82 -2.99 1.69 5.37
CA LEU A 82 -2.95 2.37 4.09
C LEU A 82 -4.11 3.36 4.05
N GLU A 83 -3.82 4.58 3.64
CA GLU A 83 -4.84 5.61 3.43
C GLU A 83 -4.55 6.33 2.12
N VAL A 84 -5.58 6.49 1.28
CA VAL A 84 -5.47 7.32 0.07
C VAL A 84 -5.68 8.76 0.51
N THR A 85 -4.67 9.60 0.32
CA THR A 85 -4.74 11.01 0.73
C THR A 85 -5.06 11.95 -0.44
N HIS A 86 -4.86 11.49 -1.67
CA HIS A 86 -5.17 12.30 -2.85
C HIS A 86 -5.40 11.40 -4.07
N ILE A 87 -6.39 11.73 -4.86
CA ILE A 87 -6.68 11.07 -6.13
C ILE A 87 -6.57 12.11 -7.22
N GLY A 88 -5.53 11.98 -8.07
CA GLY A 88 -5.35 12.84 -9.23
C GLY A 88 -5.97 12.19 -10.46
N SER A 89 -5.68 12.74 -11.64
CA SER A 89 -6.16 12.14 -12.89
C SER A 89 -5.39 10.87 -13.26
N ARG A 90 -4.10 10.81 -12.94
CA ARG A 90 -3.22 9.68 -13.27
C ARG A 90 -2.41 9.21 -12.10
N SER A 91 -2.65 9.74 -10.91
CA SER A 91 -1.84 9.46 -9.74
C SER A 91 -2.69 9.29 -8.50
N LEU A 92 -2.13 8.53 -7.54
CA LEU A 92 -2.67 8.37 -6.20
C LEU A 92 -1.57 8.70 -5.22
N LYS A 93 -1.92 9.40 -4.15
CA LYS A 93 -1.01 9.58 -3.01
C LYS A 93 -1.53 8.75 -1.85
N LEU A 94 -0.62 8.01 -1.24
CA LEU A 94 -0.92 7.13 -0.12
C LEU A 94 -0.13 7.54 1.10
N ALA A 95 -0.75 7.42 2.26
CA ALA A 95 -0.07 7.42 3.54
C ALA A 95 -0.08 5.99 4.06
N LEU A 96 1.10 5.46 4.33
CA LEU A 96 1.26 4.10 4.84
C LEU A 96 1.96 4.18 6.18
N ASN A 97 1.57 3.34 7.13
CA ASN A 97 2.30 3.28 8.38
C ASN A 97 2.19 1.91 9.03
N CYS A 98 3.08 1.69 9.99
CA CYS A 98 3.13 0.49 10.81
C CYS A 98 3.01 0.94 12.26
N THR A 99 2.05 0.39 12.98
CA THR A 99 1.87 0.69 14.41
C THR A 99 1.88 -0.59 15.22
N SER A 100 2.21 -0.47 16.52
CA SER A 100 1.97 -1.56 17.45
C SER A 100 0.46 -1.74 17.63
N LEU A 101 0.07 -2.82 18.31
CA LEU A 101 -1.35 -3.04 18.64
C LEU A 101 -1.89 -1.94 19.54
N GLU A 102 -1.04 -1.29 20.34
CA GLU A 102 -1.40 -0.19 21.22
C GLU A 102 -1.36 1.17 20.54
N GLY A 103 -0.99 1.20 19.26
CA GLY A 103 -0.99 2.43 18.47
C GLY A 103 0.33 3.18 18.42
N GLU A 104 1.43 2.60 18.92
CA GLU A 104 2.74 3.25 18.81
C GLU A 104 3.19 3.26 17.35
N LEU A 105 3.48 4.43 16.82
CA LEU A 105 3.95 4.56 15.45
C LEU A 105 5.39 4.05 15.32
N ARG A 106 5.59 3.03 14.50
CA ARG A 106 6.89 2.43 14.26
C ARG A 106 7.60 3.06 13.07
N MET A 107 6.85 3.32 12.00
CA MET A 107 7.38 4.03 10.84
C MET A 107 6.22 4.48 9.97
N GLN A 108 6.48 5.43 9.07
CA GLN A 108 5.47 5.97 8.18
C GLN A 108 6.09 6.29 6.82
N VAL A 109 5.25 6.23 5.80
CA VAL A 109 5.64 6.46 4.40
C VAL A 109 4.58 7.33 3.73
N THR A 110 5.03 8.29 2.92
CA THR A 110 4.17 8.91 1.92
C THR A 110 4.64 8.43 0.56
N GLN A 111 3.71 8.01 -0.27
CA GLN A 111 4.02 7.36 -1.53
C GLN A 111 3.13 7.91 -2.64
N THR A 112 3.72 8.23 -3.78
CA THR A 112 2.97 8.62 -4.95
C THR A 112 3.08 7.52 -6.00
N LEU A 113 1.93 7.03 -6.44
CA LEU A 113 1.81 6.03 -7.50
C LEU A 113 1.25 6.71 -8.74
N VAL A 114 1.65 6.23 -9.91
CA VAL A 114 1.10 6.66 -11.19
C VAL A 114 0.52 5.45 -11.88
N THR A 115 -0.66 5.59 -12.49
CA THR A 115 -1.22 4.49 -13.26
C THR A 115 -0.62 4.49 -14.67
N THR A 116 -0.23 3.31 -15.13
CA THR A 116 0.44 3.13 -16.42
C THR A 116 -0.18 2.00 -17.22
N SER A 117 0.07 2.01 -18.52
CA SER A 117 -0.15 0.85 -19.36
C SER A 117 1.13 0.01 -19.36
N LEU A 118 1.00 -1.27 -19.07
CA LEU A 118 2.16 -2.18 -19.13
C LEU A 118 2.54 -2.54 -20.56
N GLU A 119 1.71 -2.18 -21.53
CA GLU A 119 2.02 -2.40 -22.94
C GLU A 119 2.87 -1.26 -23.51
N THR A 120 2.56 -0.02 -23.13
CA THR A 120 3.29 1.16 -23.62
C THR A 120 4.30 1.71 -22.63
N HIS A 121 4.15 1.36 -21.35
CA HIS A 121 4.92 1.90 -20.22
C HIS A 121 4.73 3.41 -20.04
N ARG A 122 3.61 3.94 -20.53
CA ARG A 122 3.26 5.35 -20.40
C ARG A 122 2.18 5.52 -19.35
N SER A 123 2.14 6.71 -18.73
CA SER A 123 1.09 7.02 -17.79
C SER A 123 -0.26 7.09 -18.51
N ILE A 124 -1.30 6.64 -17.82
CA ILE A 124 -2.68 6.67 -18.29
C ILE A 124 -3.57 7.22 -17.18
N ASP A 125 -4.76 7.64 -17.55
CA ASP A 125 -5.75 8.02 -16.55
C ASP A 125 -6.04 6.82 -15.65
N ILE A 126 -6.39 7.09 -14.40
CA ILE A 126 -6.73 6.02 -13.47
C ILE A 126 -7.83 5.17 -14.11
N PRO A 127 -7.64 3.85 -14.27
CA PRO A 127 -8.65 2.99 -14.88
C PRO A 127 -10.02 3.18 -14.25
N ALA A 128 -11.04 3.23 -15.09
CA ALA A 128 -12.40 3.58 -14.64
C ALA A 128 -12.92 2.68 -13.53
N GLU A 129 -12.61 1.38 -13.58
CA GLU A 129 -13.06 0.45 -12.56
C GLU A 129 -12.42 0.73 -11.21
N LEU A 130 -11.11 1.06 -11.21
CA LEU A 130 -10.40 1.41 -9.98
C LEU A 130 -10.93 2.73 -9.42
N LEU A 131 -11.08 3.73 -10.27
CA LEU A 131 -11.60 5.03 -9.85
C LEU A 131 -13.00 4.90 -9.26
N ALA A 132 -13.87 4.13 -9.89
CA ALA A 132 -15.21 3.88 -9.37
C ALA A 132 -15.18 3.18 -8.02
N ALA A 133 -14.30 2.19 -7.84
CA ALA A 133 -14.16 1.48 -6.57
C ALA A 133 -13.70 2.43 -5.46
N LEU A 134 -12.77 3.33 -5.77
CA LEU A 134 -12.28 4.32 -4.79
C LEU A 134 -13.37 5.31 -4.40
N GLN A 135 -14.18 5.74 -5.36
CA GLN A 135 -15.20 6.76 -5.12
C GLN A 135 -16.46 6.19 -4.47
N SER A 136 -16.81 4.94 -4.75
CA SER A 136 -18.06 4.36 -4.27
C SER A 136 -18.15 4.29 -2.75
N SER A 137 -17.04 3.96 -2.07
CA SER A 137 -17.01 3.93 -0.60
C SER A 137 -16.89 5.32 -0.01
N GLY A 138 -16.20 6.23 -0.70
CA GLY A 138 -16.03 7.60 -0.24
C GLY A 138 -17.35 8.35 -0.16
N GLU A 139 -18.29 7.99 -0.98
CA GLU A 139 -19.61 8.64 -1.01
C GLU A 139 -20.44 8.32 0.23
N SER A 140 -20.16 7.22 0.89
CA SER A 140 -20.89 6.86 2.10
C SER A 140 -20.53 7.73 3.30
N LEU A 141 -19.54 8.56 3.15
CA LEU A 141 -19.14 9.52 4.16
C LEU A 141 -19.95 10.81 4.02
#